data_2ae565f165e3ba580a4e3992412c6ebc
#
_entry.id   2ae565f165e3ba580a4e3992412c6ebc
#
_cell.length_a   1.000
_cell.length_b   1.000
_cell.length_c   1.000
_cell.angle_alpha   90.00
_cell.angle_beta   90.00
_cell.angle_gamma   90.00
#
_symmetry.space_group_name_H-M   'P 1'
#
loop_
_entity.id
_entity.type
_entity.pdbx_description
1 polymer ?
#
loop_
_entity_poly.entity_id
_entity_poly.type
_entity_poly.pdbx_seq_one_letter_code
_entity_poly.pdbx_strand_id
1 'polypeptide(L)'
;MNIEHDYLRLLKDILENGKEKEDRTGTGTISVFGRQIRHKMNQGFPLLTTKKMYWKGIVTELLWFLRGDTNIKFLVDNDCHIWDGDAYKNFQINCDESYGPYGVLLQSEFINKIKTDDEFAKKWGDLGPVYGKQWRRWVTSGFNKQSILDKESGNFVIDQISNLIEQLQTNPDSRRLMVNAWNVGELDQMTLPPCHYGFQVYTRELSETERMKLAGYEGVGGIGQNMIRETVDMDNSIPRRAISLMWNQRSVDTFLGLPFNIASYALLLEIIAKEVNMVPYELIGNLGDVHLYKNHIEQAKEQLSLIPWKERKEMLTDPSDIRSFGHISPFTDKVINYWLDLRKIPYSRRMPFPLPKVLINNGEVDNNGVPFTKSVLDGYDITDFELVDYQSHTPIKAPLNN
;
A
#
# COMPACT_ATOMS: atom_id res chain seq x y z
N MET A 1 15.17 -2.74 10.67
CA MET A 1 13.78 -2.91 11.14
C MET A 1 12.91 -2.86 9.90
N ASN A 2 12.04 -3.83 9.69
CA ASN A 2 11.13 -3.82 8.54
C ASN A 2 9.83 -3.08 8.91
N ILE A 3 9.01 -2.78 7.92
CA ILE A 3 7.73 -2.06 8.05
C ILE A 3 6.79 -2.69 9.07
N GLU A 4 6.81 -4.02 9.21
CA GLU A 4 5.89 -4.74 10.09
C GLU A 4 6.15 -4.43 11.56
N HIS A 5 7.42 -4.23 11.95
CA HIS A 5 7.75 -3.75 13.29
C HIS A 5 7.25 -2.32 13.54
N ASP A 6 7.31 -1.45 12.52
CA ASP A 6 6.80 -0.09 12.62
C ASP A 6 5.28 -0.10 12.75
N TYR A 7 4.60 -0.95 11.97
CA TYR A 7 3.16 -1.14 12.04
C TYR A 7 2.70 -1.67 13.40
N LEU A 8 3.37 -2.69 13.94
CA LEU A 8 3.04 -3.24 15.26
C LEU A 8 3.28 -2.22 16.39
N ARG A 9 4.37 -1.42 16.27
CA ARG A 9 4.61 -0.30 17.21
C ARG A 9 3.52 0.76 17.13
N LEU A 10 3.01 1.03 15.92
CA LEU A 10 1.93 1.98 15.73
C LEU A 10 0.63 1.49 16.37
N LEU A 11 0.26 0.22 16.20
CA LEU A 11 -0.89 -0.38 16.91
C LEU A 11 -0.76 -0.25 18.42
N LYS A 12 0.43 -0.54 18.95
CA LYS A 12 0.72 -0.40 20.38
C LYS A 12 0.62 1.05 20.85
N ASP A 13 1.16 1.99 20.09
CA ASP A 13 1.10 3.43 20.39
C ASP A 13 -0.35 3.93 20.47
N ILE A 14 -1.21 3.50 19.54
CA ILE A 14 -2.64 3.87 19.58
C ILE A 14 -3.31 3.31 20.84
N LEU A 15 -3.06 2.04 21.19
CA LEU A 15 -3.66 1.40 22.37
C LEU A 15 -3.19 2.04 23.69
N GLU A 16 -1.95 2.54 23.76
CA GLU A 16 -1.36 3.11 24.98
C GLU A 16 -1.59 4.62 25.11
N ASN A 17 -1.57 5.37 24.01
CA ASN A 17 -1.54 6.83 24.00
C ASN A 17 -2.71 7.47 23.26
N GLY A 18 -3.54 6.67 22.56
CA GLY A 18 -4.66 7.15 21.77
C GLY A 18 -5.72 7.87 22.62
N LYS A 19 -6.36 8.86 22.01
CA LYS A 19 -7.49 9.57 22.60
C LYS A 19 -8.80 9.11 21.96
N GLU A 20 -9.81 8.91 22.79
CA GLU A 20 -11.13 8.55 22.30
C GLU A 20 -11.77 9.68 21.52
N LYS A 21 -12.41 9.34 20.42
CA LYS A 21 -13.20 10.23 19.57
C LYS A 21 -14.44 9.52 19.06
N GLU A 22 -15.51 10.28 18.92
CA GLU A 22 -16.64 9.88 18.08
C GLU A 22 -16.24 10.01 16.60
N ASP A 23 -16.87 9.21 15.76
CA ASP A 23 -16.62 9.18 14.32
C ASP A 23 -17.92 9.13 13.51
N ARG A 24 -17.82 9.32 12.20
CA ARG A 24 -18.96 9.32 11.26
C ARG A 24 -19.78 8.03 11.29
N THR A 25 -19.17 6.90 11.62
CA THR A 25 -19.83 5.59 11.63
C THR A 25 -20.59 5.32 12.93
N GLY A 26 -20.38 6.13 13.98
CA GLY A 26 -20.94 5.91 15.31
C GLY A 26 -20.28 4.78 16.11
N THR A 27 -19.23 4.13 15.55
CA THR A 27 -18.48 3.07 16.26
C THR A 27 -17.58 3.65 17.35
N GLY A 28 -17.07 4.85 17.14
CA GLY A 28 -16.04 5.49 17.94
C GLY A 28 -14.64 4.92 17.65
N THR A 29 -13.65 5.76 17.90
CA THR A 29 -12.24 5.44 17.65
C THR A 29 -11.37 5.82 18.84
N ILE A 30 -10.17 5.24 18.91
CA ILE A 30 -9.03 5.77 19.65
C ILE A 30 -7.98 6.17 18.63
N SER A 31 -7.37 7.36 18.78
CA SER A 31 -6.45 7.88 17.77
C SER A 31 -5.26 8.64 18.33
N VAL A 32 -4.18 8.63 17.55
CA VAL A 32 -3.01 9.50 17.69
C VAL A 32 -2.87 10.33 16.41
N PHE A 33 -2.23 11.48 16.48
CA PHE A 33 -2.09 12.39 15.34
C PHE A 33 -0.63 12.54 14.90
N GLY A 34 -0.40 12.48 13.59
CA GLY A 34 0.90 12.74 12.98
C GLY A 34 1.93 11.64 13.28
N ARG A 35 1.93 10.58 12.47
CA ARG A 35 2.92 9.50 12.54
C ARG A 35 3.56 9.28 11.17
N GLN A 36 4.74 8.69 11.15
CA GLN A 36 5.41 8.29 9.93
C GLN A 36 5.92 6.86 10.06
N ILE A 37 5.76 6.10 8.99
CA ILE A 37 6.33 4.75 8.84
C ILE A 37 7.24 4.72 7.62
N ARG A 38 8.29 3.86 7.66
CA ARG A 38 9.27 3.75 6.59
C ARG A 38 9.65 2.31 6.31
N HIS A 39 9.90 2.02 5.04
CA HIS A 39 10.36 0.70 4.61
C HIS A 39 11.42 0.81 3.51
N LYS A 40 12.49 0.03 3.64
CA LYS A 40 13.49 -0.15 2.57
C LYS A 40 13.07 -1.34 1.71
N MET A 41 12.82 -1.10 0.41
CA MET A 41 12.29 -2.12 -0.50
C MET A 41 13.23 -3.33 -0.68
N ASN A 42 14.53 -3.17 -0.45
CA ASN A 42 15.49 -4.27 -0.46
C ASN A 42 15.34 -5.26 0.73
N GLN A 43 14.46 -5.00 1.68
CA GLN A 43 14.11 -5.93 2.77
C GLN A 43 12.98 -6.90 2.41
N GLY A 44 12.47 -6.82 1.20
CA GLY A 44 11.31 -7.57 0.70
C GLY A 44 10.08 -6.67 0.51
N PHE A 45 9.06 -7.21 -0.14
CA PHE A 45 7.82 -6.48 -0.39
C PHE A 45 7.00 -6.34 0.92
N PRO A 46 6.54 -5.14 1.31
CA PRO A 46 5.95 -4.87 2.62
C PRO A 46 4.49 -5.32 2.72
N LEU A 47 4.23 -6.60 2.55
CA LEU A 47 2.95 -7.25 2.82
C LEU A 47 2.99 -7.87 4.21
N LEU A 48 2.09 -7.47 5.11
CA LEU A 48 2.10 -7.94 6.49
C LEU A 48 2.01 -9.47 6.58
N THR A 49 2.73 -10.04 7.53
CA THR A 49 2.81 -11.48 7.78
C THR A 49 2.20 -11.88 9.13
N THR A 50 2.06 -10.94 10.07
CA THR A 50 1.42 -11.17 11.38
C THR A 50 -0.09 -11.41 11.30
N LYS A 51 -0.70 -11.12 10.16
CA LYS A 51 -2.02 -11.61 9.74
C LYS A 51 -2.03 -11.81 8.23
N LYS A 52 -2.83 -12.76 7.75
CA LYS A 52 -2.97 -13.01 6.31
C LYS A 52 -3.62 -11.82 5.61
N MET A 53 -2.97 -11.33 4.55
CA MET A 53 -3.47 -10.25 3.70
C MET A 53 -4.15 -10.80 2.43
N TYR A 54 -5.15 -10.07 1.95
CA TYR A 54 -5.86 -10.42 0.70
C TYR A 54 -5.17 -9.76 -0.50
N TRP A 55 -4.11 -10.43 -1.01
CA TRP A 55 -3.25 -9.92 -2.09
C TRP A 55 -4.04 -9.55 -3.35
N LYS A 56 -4.91 -10.45 -3.84
CA LYS A 56 -5.73 -10.20 -5.04
C LYS A 56 -6.51 -8.89 -4.91
N GLY A 57 -7.12 -8.62 -3.77
CA GLY A 57 -7.88 -7.38 -3.54
C GLY A 57 -7.00 -6.13 -3.59
N ILE A 58 -5.76 -6.18 -3.05
CA ILE A 58 -4.81 -5.07 -3.12
C ILE A 58 -4.44 -4.75 -4.57
N VAL A 59 -4.11 -5.78 -5.35
CA VAL A 59 -3.78 -5.62 -6.78
C VAL A 59 -4.98 -5.06 -7.55
N THR A 60 -6.17 -5.63 -7.35
CA THR A 60 -7.39 -5.24 -8.06
C THR A 60 -7.73 -3.77 -7.81
N GLU A 61 -7.69 -3.31 -6.54
CA GLU A 61 -7.98 -1.92 -6.19
C GLU A 61 -6.97 -0.96 -6.81
N LEU A 62 -5.66 -1.27 -6.74
CA LEU A 62 -4.64 -0.42 -7.35
C LEU A 62 -4.82 -0.33 -8.88
N LEU A 63 -5.10 -1.44 -9.55
CA LEU A 63 -5.38 -1.43 -10.99
C LEU A 63 -6.62 -0.62 -11.33
N TRP A 64 -7.66 -0.68 -10.51
CA TRP A 64 -8.86 0.14 -10.66
C TRP A 64 -8.52 1.63 -10.60
N PHE A 65 -7.67 2.07 -9.66
CA PHE A 65 -7.18 3.45 -9.63
C PHE A 65 -6.36 3.81 -10.88
N LEU A 66 -5.43 2.94 -11.30
CA LEU A 66 -4.56 3.19 -12.45
C LEU A 66 -5.32 3.21 -13.77
N ARG A 67 -6.45 2.51 -13.88
CA ARG A 67 -7.37 2.59 -15.05
C ARG A 67 -8.15 3.91 -15.09
N GLY A 68 -8.11 4.71 -14.04
CA GLY A 68 -8.92 5.92 -13.92
C GLY A 68 -10.42 5.62 -13.74
N ASP A 69 -10.75 4.39 -13.34
CA ASP A 69 -12.11 3.94 -13.15
C ASP A 69 -12.68 4.43 -11.80
N THR A 70 -13.99 4.60 -11.75
CA THR A 70 -14.74 5.04 -10.56
C THR A 70 -15.92 4.11 -10.26
N ASN A 71 -16.20 3.14 -11.16
CA ASN A 71 -17.28 2.19 -11.01
C ASN A 71 -16.79 0.91 -10.34
N ILE A 72 -17.50 0.48 -9.29
CA ILE A 72 -17.15 -0.73 -8.55
C ILE A 72 -17.35 -2.03 -9.33
N LYS A 73 -17.97 -2.00 -10.51
CA LYS A 73 -18.21 -3.22 -11.31
C LYS A 73 -16.92 -4.00 -11.56
N PHE A 74 -15.83 -3.31 -11.93
CA PHE A 74 -14.53 -3.96 -12.11
C PHE A 74 -14.05 -4.66 -10.83
N LEU A 75 -14.26 -4.03 -9.67
CA LEU A 75 -13.89 -4.60 -8.37
C LEU A 75 -14.73 -5.85 -8.07
N VAL A 76 -16.05 -5.75 -8.22
CA VAL A 76 -17.00 -6.85 -7.96
C VAL A 76 -16.75 -8.04 -8.91
N ASP A 77 -16.51 -7.78 -10.19
CA ASP A 77 -16.22 -8.82 -11.19
C ASP A 77 -14.93 -9.60 -10.86
N ASN A 78 -14.01 -8.96 -10.10
CA ASN A 78 -12.77 -9.56 -9.64
C ASN A 78 -12.77 -9.98 -8.15
N ASP A 79 -13.95 -10.10 -7.54
CA ASP A 79 -14.17 -10.49 -6.13
C ASP A 79 -13.50 -9.55 -5.12
N CYS A 80 -13.34 -8.27 -5.45
CA CYS A 80 -12.82 -7.24 -4.55
C CYS A 80 -13.97 -6.43 -3.96
N HIS A 81 -14.24 -6.61 -2.67
CA HIS A 81 -15.42 -6.10 -1.97
C HIS A 81 -15.14 -4.92 -1.02
N ILE A 82 -14.01 -4.23 -1.22
CA ILE A 82 -13.55 -3.16 -0.31
C ILE A 82 -14.52 -1.96 -0.33
N TRP A 83 -15.11 -1.67 -1.48
CA TRP A 83 -15.98 -0.50 -1.71
C TRP A 83 -17.48 -0.81 -1.71
N ASP A 84 -17.87 -2.06 -1.50
CA ASP A 84 -19.27 -2.49 -1.54
C ASP A 84 -20.17 -1.72 -0.57
N GLY A 85 -19.67 -1.51 0.65
CA GLY A 85 -20.42 -0.80 1.70
C GLY A 85 -20.68 0.66 1.38
N ASP A 86 -19.67 1.37 0.87
CA ASP A 86 -19.81 2.79 0.50
C ASP A 86 -20.74 2.95 -0.73
N ALA A 87 -20.61 2.08 -1.74
CA ALA A 87 -21.50 2.08 -2.90
C ALA A 87 -22.93 1.76 -2.51
N TYR A 88 -23.14 0.75 -1.67
CA TYR A 88 -24.45 0.37 -1.20
C TYR A 88 -25.13 1.47 -0.37
N LYS A 89 -24.38 2.13 0.51
CA LYS A 89 -24.86 3.27 1.28
C LYS A 89 -25.27 4.44 0.38
N ASN A 90 -24.48 4.73 -0.65
CA ASN A 90 -24.81 5.74 -1.65
C ASN A 90 -26.11 5.38 -2.40
N PHE A 91 -26.27 4.11 -2.78
CA PHE A 91 -27.51 3.60 -3.36
C PHE A 91 -28.70 3.81 -2.41
N GLN A 92 -28.60 3.40 -1.15
CA GLN A 92 -29.69 3.55 -0.17
C GLN A 92 -30.15 5.00 0.03
N ILE A 93 -29.22 5.96 -0.04
CA ILE A 93 -29.53 7.40 0.12
C ILE A 93 -30.22 7.97 -1.13
N ASN A 94 -29.86 7.50 -2.33
CA ASN A 94 -30.22 8.15 -3.57
C ASN A 94 -31.22 7.32 -4.43
N CYS A 95 -31.56 6.08 -4.04
CA CYS A 95 -32.55 5.29 -4.77
C CYS A 95 -33.95 5.86 -4.51
N ASP A 96 -34.77 5.89 -5.57
CA ASP A 96 -36.15 6.27 -5.53
C ASP A 96 -37.09 5.09 -5.15
N GLU A 97 -38.39 5.39 -4.94
CA GLU A 97 -39.41 4.41 -4.58
C GLU A 97 -39.67 3.33 -5.66
N SER A 98 -39.06 3.43 -6.84
CA SER A 98 -39.19 2.45 -7.92
C SER A 98 -38.62 1.07 -7.59
N TYR A 99 -37.77 1.01 -6.54
CA TYR A 99 -37.20 -0.25 -6.00
C TYR A 99 -38.13 -0.92 -4.96
N GLY A 100 -39.38 -0.48 -4.84
CA GLY A 100 -40.49 -1.10 -4.09
C GLY A 100 -40.86 -0.38 -2.79
N PRO A 101 -42.08 -0.57 -2.25
CA PRO A 101 -42.56 0.12 -1.05
C PRO A 101 -41.88 -0.28 0.29
N TYR A 102 -40.99 -1.28 0.22
CA TYR A 102 -40.03 -1.65 1.26
C TYR A 102 -38.58 -1.54 0.73
N GLY A 103 -38.37 -0.94 -0.26
CA GLY A 103 -37.62 -0.45 -1.41
C GLY A 103 -36.12 -0.48 -1.30
N VAL A 104 -35.47 -1.20 -0.41
CA VAL A 104 -34.01 -1.32 -0.44
C VAL A 104 -33.60 -2.75 -0.62
N LEU A 105 -32.94 -3.04 -1.76
CA LEU A 105 -32.26 -4.33 -1.96
C LEU A 105 -31.36 -4.62 -0.75
N LEU A 106 -31.22 -5.87 -0.38
CA LEU A 106 -30.13 -6.24 0.54
C LEU A 106 -28.78 -5.96 -0.14
N GLN A 107 -27.75 -5.69 0.66
CA GLN A 107 -26.41 -5.44 0.10
C GLN A 107 -25.95 -6.55 -0.84
N SER A 108 -26.22 -7.81 -0.52
CA SER A 108 -25.88 -8.95 -1.39
C SER A 108 -26.64 -8.94 -2.71
N GLU A 109 -27.89 -8.48 -2.72
CA GLU A 109 -28.70 -8.34 -3.95
C GLU A 109 -28.21 -7.16 -4.77
N PHE A 110 -27.85 -6.04 -4.13
CA PHE A 110 -27.23 -4.89 -4.78
C PHE A 110 -25.94 -5.29 -5.50
N ILE A 111 -25.01 -5.97 -4.80
CA ILE A 111 -23.75 -6.43 -5.39
C ILE A 111 -24.00 -7.42 -6.54
N ASN A 112 -24.95 -8.35 -6.37
CA ASN A 112 -25.31 -9.24 -7.47
C ASN A 112 -25.84 -8.49 -8.69
N LYS A 113 -26.65 -7.44 -8.49
CA LYS A 113 -27.11 -6.58 -9.60
C LYS A 113 -25.96 -5.80 -10.24
N ILE A 114 -25.02 -5.24 -9.47
CA ILE A 114 -23.81 -4.64 -10.03
C ILE A 114 -23.05 -5.62 -10.93
N LYS A 115 -22.99 -6.89 -10.53
CA LYS A 115 -22.30 -7.94 -11.30
C LYS A 115 -23.02 -8.32 -12.59
N THR A 116 -24.36 -8.42 -12.57
CA THR A 116 -25.16 -9.08 -13.63
C THR A 116 -25.96 -8.14 -14.50
N ASP A 117 -26.08 -6.86 -14.16
CA ASP A 117 -26.87 -5.85 -14.84
C ASP A 117 -26.02 -4.61 -15.11
N ASP A 118 -25.56 -4.47 -16.36
CA ASP A 118 -24.65 -3.40 -16.76
C ASP A 118 -25.28 -2.00 -16.65
N GLU A 119 -26.59 -1.86 -16.93
CA GLU A 119 -27.28 -0.57 -16.78
C GLU A 119 -27.44 -0.18 -15.30
N PHE A 120 -27.70 -1.16 -14.44
CA PHE A 120 -27.73 -0.96 -13.00
C PHE A 120 -26.35 -0.58 -12.48
N ALA A 121 -25.30 -1.30 -12.90
CA ALA A 121 -23.92 -1.03 -12.53
C ALA A 121 -23.47 0.36 -12.98
N LYS A 122 -23.82 0.75 -14.21
CA LYS A 122 -23.53 2.10 -14.74
C LYS A 122 -24.15 3.21 -13.90
N LYS A 123 -25.38 3.01 -13.43
CA LYS A 123 -26.12 4.01 -12.64
C LYS A 123 -25.67 4.05 -11.18
N TRP A 124 -25.45 2.89 -10.56
CA TRP A 124 -25.31 2.77 -9.10
C TRP A 124 -23.95 2.29 -8.62
N GLY A 125 -23.09 1.85 -9.53
CA GLY A 125 -21.73 1.41 -9.21
C GLY A 125 -20.70 2.54 -9.17
N ASP A 126 -21.05 3.72 -9.71
CA ASP A 126 -20.15 4.87 -9.77
C ASP A 126 -20.05 5.57 -8.40
N LEU A 127 -18.83 5.74 -7.92
CA LEU A 127 -18.52 6.40 -6.63
C LEU A 127 -18.25 7.91 -6.78
N GLY A 128 -18.41 8.45 -7.98
CA GLY A 128 -18.04 9.83 -8.30
C GLY A 128 -16.54 9.98 -8.57
N PRO A 129 -16.02 11.21 -8.61
CA PRO A 129 -14.66 11.51 -9.06
C PRO A 129 -13.56 11.12 -8.06
N VAL A 130 -13.59 9.87 -7.55
CA VAL A 130 -12.63 9.35 -6.58
C VAL A 130 -11.27 9.04 -7.23
N TYR A 131 -10.29 8.75 -6.45
CA TYR A 131 -8.87 8.38 -6.73
C TYR A 131 -8.47 8.26 -8.20
N GLY A 132 -8.97 7.24 -8.91
CA GLY A 132 -8.58 6.91 -10.28
C GLY A 132 -8.88 8.04 -11.25
N LYS A 133 -10.06 8.65 -11.16
CA LYS A 133 -10.41 9.80 -11.99
C LYS A 133 -9.46 10.98 -11.73
N GLN A 134 -9.14 11.27 -10.48
CA GLN A 134 -8.21 12.36 -10.17
C GLN A 134 -6.79 12.06 -10.69
N TRP A 135 -6.32 10.83 -10.60
CA TRP A 135 -5.00 10.44 -11.06
C TRP A 135 -4.85 10.48 -12.58
N ARG A 136 -5.91 10.08 -13.31
CA ARG A 136 -5.84 9.86 -14.76
C ARG A 136 -6.62 10.89 -15.59
N ARG A 137 -7.61 11.57 -15.00
CA ARG A 137 -8.52 12.47 -15.72
C ARG A 137 -8.92 13.68 -14.87
N TRP A 138 -7.95 14.37 -14.30
CA TRP A 138 -8.19 15.61 -13.57
C TRP A 138 -8.71 16.70 -14.52
N VAL A 139 -9.96 17.13 -14.33
CA VAL A 139 -10.61 18.11 -15.21
C VAL A 139 -10.00 19.50 -15.00
N THR A 140 -9.78 20.23 -16.11
CA THR A 140 -9.30 21.62 -16.12
C THR A 140 -10.32 22.54 -16.77
N SER A 141 -10.27 23.82 -16.44
CA SER A 141 -11.16 24.86 -17.03
C SER A 141 -10.89 25.15 -18.50
N GLY A 142 -9.87 24.57 -19.10
CA GLY A 142 -9.51 24.75 -20.51
C GLY A 142 -8.14 24.15 -20.84
N PHE A 143 -7.71 24.34 -22.06
CA PHE A 143 -6.41 23.87 -22.56
C PHE A 143 -5.25 24.46 -21.77
N ASN A 144 -4.31 23.63 -21.39
CA ASN A 144 -2.98 24.00 -20.92
C ASN A 144 -1.93 23.02 -21.46
N LYS A 145 -0.64 23.29 -21.22
CA LYS A 145 0.46 22.47 -21.77
C LYS A 145 0.50 21.00 -21.33
N GLN A 146 -0.18 20.68 -20.23
CA GLN A 146 -0.22 19.33 -19.64
C GLN A 146 -1.57 18.64 -19.86
N SER A 147 -2.56 19.37 -20.43
CA SER A 147 -3.89 18.81 -20.65
C SER A 147 -4.04 18.21 -22.03
N ILE A 148 -4.85 17.15 -22.09
CA ILE A 148 -5.32 16.53 -23.32
C ILE A 148 -6.84 16.69 -23.41
N LEU A 149 -7.39 16.64 -24.62
CA LEU A 149 -8.84 16.59 -24.82
C LEU A 149 -9.32 15.15 -24.56
N ASP A 150 -10.10 14.98 -23.52
CA ASP A 150 -10.82 13.73 -23.27
C ASP A 150 -12.01 13.64 -24.25
N LYS A 151 -11.94 12.69 -25.18
CA LYS A 151 -12.94 12.52 -26.24
C LYS A 151 -14.30 12.04 -25.73
N GLU A 152 -14.32 11.39 -24.58
CA GLU A 152 -15.54 10.86 -23.96
C GLU A 152 -16.36 11.98 -23.30
N SER A 153 -15.70 12.79 -22.48
CA SER A 153 -16.37 13.88 -21.75
C SER A 153 -16.37 15.22 -22.51
N GLY A 154 -15.52 15.39 -23.53
CA GLY A 154 -15.30 16.66 -24.21
C GLY A 154 -14.53 17.70 -23.36
N ASN A 155 -14.02 17.33 -22.19
CA ASN A 155 -13.28 18.22 -21.31
C ASN A 155 -11.77 18.15 -21.57
N PHE A 156 -11.05 19.20 -21.17
CA PHE A 156 -9.60 19.11 -21.03
C PHE A 156 -9.26 18.48 -19.69
N VAL A 157 -8.41 17.45 -19.71
CA VAL A 157 -8.01 16.69 -18.54
C VAL A 157 -6.49 16.58 -18.43
N ILE A 158 -5.99 16.44 -17.23
CA ILE A 158 -4.59 16.12 -16.93
C ILE A 158 -4.52 14.68 -16.47
N ASP A 159 -3.71 13.88 -17.15
CA ASP A 159 -3.28 12.56 -16.69
C ASP A 159 -2.02 12.74 -15.83
N GLN A 160 -2.18 12.77 -14.52
CA GLN A 160 -1.08 12.98 -13.59
C GLN A 160 -0.08 11.82 -13.59
N ILE A 161 -0.53 10.58 -13.84
CA ILE A 161 0.36 9.39 -13.90
C ILE A 161 1.23 9.47 -15.16
N SER A 162 0.65 9.73 -16.33
CA SER A 162 1.41 9.90 -17.57
C SER A 162 2.44 11.02 -17.44
N ASN A 163 2.04 12.17 -16.90
CA ASN A 163 2.93 13.30 -16.67
C ASN A 163 4.05 12.98 -15.67
N LEU A 164 3.77 12.17 -14.64
CA LEU A 164 4.78 11.72 -13.69
C LEU A 164 5.84 10.85 -14.37
N ILE A 165 5.42 9.87 -15.18
CA ILE A 165 6.32 8.97 -15.92
C ILE A 165 7.20 9.79 -16.88
N GLU A 166 6.61 10.69 -17.69
CA GLU A 166 7.36 11.57 -18.59
C GLU A 166 8.40 12.42 -17.83
N GLN A 167 8.01 13.01 -16.70
CA GLN A 167 8.94 13.81 -15.90
C GLN A 167 10.04 12.96 -15.25
N LEU A 168 9.76 11.74 -14.81
CA LEU A 168 10.77 10.84 -14.27
C LEU A 168 11.82 10.47 -15.33
N GLN A 169 11.42 10.35 -16.60
CA GLN A 169 12.32 10.06 -17.72
C GLN A 169 13.12 11.29 -18.17
N THR A 170 12.52 12.48 -18.16
CA THR A 170 13.12 13.70 -18.73
C THR A 170 13.78 14.60 -17.69
N ASN A 171 13.28 14.64 -16.46
CA ASN A 171 13.77 15.48 -15.36
C ASN A 171 13.61 14.79 -14.00
N PRO A 172 14.33 13.68 -13.74
CA PRO A 172 14.15 12.86 -12.55
C PRO A 172 14.50 13.57 -11.23
N ASP A 173 15.24 14.68 -11.27
CA ASP A 173 15.58 15.47 -10.07
C ASP A 173 14.55 16.57 -9.74
N SER A 174 13.43 16.61 -10.47
CA SER A 174 12.34 17.54 -10.20
C SER A 174 11.76 17.36 -8.80
N ARG A 175 11.49 18.47 -8.11
CA ARG A 175 10.76 18.48 -6.83
C ARG A 175 9.24 18.55 -7.00
N ARG A 176 8.74 18.42 -8.24
CA ARG A 176 7.32 18.50 -8.61
C ARG A 176 6.75 17.14 -9.04
N LEU A 177 7.44 16.06 -8.72
CA LEU A 177 7.03 14.68 -9.03
C LEU A 177 5.95 14.23 -8.03
N MET A 178 4.74 14.72 -8.25
CA MET A 178 3.60 14.54 -7.34
C MET A 178 2.35 14.13 -8.11
N VAL A 179 1.49 13.35 -7.43
CA VAL A 179 0.12 13.00 -7.85
C VAL A 179 -0.83 13.30 -6.70
N ASN A 180 -1.95 13.95 -6.98
CA ASN A 180 -2.92 14.38 -5.99
C ASN A 180 -4.33 13.86 -6.33
N ALA A 181 -5.04 13.37 -5.31
CA ALA A 181 -6.43 12.94 -5.42
C ALA A 181 -7.40 13.91 -4.70
N TRP A 182 -6.90 14.88 -3.94
CA TRP A 182 -7.72 15.82 -3.19
C TRP A 182 -8.10 17.02 -4.05
N ASN A 183 -9.20 16.89 -4.79
CA ASN A 183 -9.75 17.96 -5.62
C ASN A 183 -10.86 18.68 -4.84
N VAL A 184 -10.53 19.82 -4.27
CA VAL A 184 -11.46 20.61 -3.42
C VAL A 184 -12.76 20.97 -4.16
N GLY A 185 -12.70 21.15 -5.47
CA GLY A 185 -13.89 21.49 -6.29
C GLY A 185 -14.83 20.32 -6.58
N GLU A 186 -14.44 19.07 -6.24
CA GLU A 186 -15.23 17.87 -6.54
C GLU A 186 -15.46 16.98 -5.30
N LEU A 187 -15.07 17.41 -4.09
CA LEU A 187 -15.18 16.57 -2.88
C LEU A 187 -16.62 16.19 -2.54
N ASP A 188 -17.55 17.06 -2.81
CA ASP A 188 -19.01 16.88 -2.56
C ASP A 188 -19.66 15.93 -3.56
N GLN A 189 -18.99 15.62 -4.68
CA GLN A 189 -19.44 14.67 -5.68
C GLN A 189 -18.91 13.26 -5.42
N MET A 190 -17.98 13.11 -4.48
CA MET A 190 -17.36 11.83 -4.13
C MET A 190 -18.19 11.11 -3.07
N THR A 191 -18.50 9.83 -3.29
CA THR A 191 -19.14 8.99 -2.27
C THR A 191 -18.30 8.95 -0.98
N LEU A 192 -16.97 8.91 -1.13
CA LEU A 192 -16.03 9.01 -0.01
C LEU A 192 -14.81 9.85 -0.42
N PRO A 193 -14.57 11.02 0.20
CA PRO A 193 -13.36 11.81 -0.04
C PRO A 193 -12.07 11.02 0.27
N PRO A 194 -11.00 11.15 -0.54
CA PRO A 194 -9.80 10.33 -0.45
C PRO A 194 -9.16 10.33 0.93
N CYS A 195 -8.99 9.15 1.54
CA CYS A 195 -8.26 8.99 2.80
C CYS A 195 -6.76 9.22 2.60
N HIS A 196 -6.17 8.62 1.56
CA HIS A 196 -4.81 8.88 1.10
C HIS A 196 -4.88 9.83 -0.11
N TYR A 197 -4.54 11.08 0.13
CA TYR A 197 -4.89 12.18 -0.76
C TYR A 197 -3.83 12.54 -1.81
N GLY A 198 -2.65 11.92 -1.75
CA GLY A 198 -1.60 12.16 -2.73
C GLY A 198 -0.29 11.49 -2.36
N PHE A 199 0.62 11.45 -3.33
CA PHE A 199 1.96 10.97 -3.12
C PHE A 199 2.99 11.80 -3.89
N GLN A 200 4.25 11.72 -3.46
CA GLN A 200 5.41 12.32 -4.10
C GLN A 200 6.47 11.25 -4.28
N VAL A 201 7.20 11.31 -5.39
CA VAL A 201 8.38 10.48 -5.60
C VAL A 201 9.64 11.32 -5.57
N TYR A 202 10.73 10.67 -5.17
CA TYR A 202 12.07 11.24 -5.10
C TYR A 202 13.05 10.26 -5.71
N THR A 203 13.98 10.76 -6.52
CA THR A 203 15.01 9.93 -7.12
C THR A 203 16.40 10.38 -6.70
N ARG A 204 17.35 9.46 -6.74
CA ARG A 204 18.78 9.73 -6.60
C ARG A 204 19.60 8.88 -7.54
N GLU A 205 20.75 9.33 -7.93
CA GLU A 205 21.70 8.49 -8.64
C GLU A 205 22.17 7.33 -7.76
N LEU A 206 22.39 6.17 -8.37
CA LEU A 206 23.07 5.05 -7.74
C LEU A 206 24.57 5.29 -7.78
N SER A 207 25.25 4.98 -6.68
CA SER A 207 26.70 4.92 -6.69
C SER A 207 27.18 3.79 -7.60
N GLU A 208 28.39 3.91 -8.05
CA GLU A 208 29.03 2.87 -8.85
C GLU A 208 29.00 1.50 -8.18
N THR A 209 29.27 1.45 -6.88
CA THR A 209 29.21 0.22 -6.09
C THR A 209 27.80 -0.40 -6.11
N GLU A 210 26.75 0.41 -6.00
CA GLU A 210 25.37 -0.06 -6.10
C GLU A 210 25.07 -0.62 -7.49
N ARG A 211 25.53 0.03 -8.55
CA ARG A 211 25.34 -0.44 -9.93
C ARG A 211 26.13 -1.73 -10.22
N MET A 212 27.36 -1.83 -9.75
CA MET A 212 28.15 -3.05 -9.85
C MET A 212 27.46 -4.23 -9.14
N LYS A 213 26.91 -3.99 -7.96
CA LYS A 213 26.13 -4.99 -7.22
C LYS A 213 24.88 -5.46 -7.99
N LEU A 214 24.13 -4.54 -8.59
CA LEU A 214 22.97 -4.87 -9.44
C LEU A 214 23.36 -5.71 -10.65
N ALA A 215 24.55 -5.50 -11.21
CA ALA A 215 25.12 -6.28 -12.31
C ALA A 215 25.71 -7.63 -11.88
N GLY A 216 25.65 -7.98 -10.58
CA GLY A 216 26.18 -9.25 -10.05
C GLY A 216 27.67 -9.23 -9.73
N TYR A 217 28.34 -8.08 -9.74
CA TYR A 217 29.78 -7.95 -9.49
C TYR A 217 30.09 -7.52 -8.06
N GLU A 218 29.62 -8.26 -7.06
CA GLU A 218 29.96 -7.99 -5.66
C GLU A 218 31.39 -8.40 -5.32
N GLY A 219 32.17 -7.49 -4.71
CA GLY A 219 33.49 -7.81 -4.16
C GLY A 219 34.61 -8.04 -5.17
N VAL A 220 34.40 -7.73 -6.44
CA VAL A 220 35.44 -7.83 -7.45
C VAL A 220 36.45 -6.68 -7.30
N GLY A 221 37.64 -7.00 -6.81
CA GLY A 221 38.79 -6.08 -6.72
C GLY A 221 39.87 -6.46 -7.74
N GLY A 222 40.78 -5.54 -8.08
CA GLY A 222 41.95 -5.80 -8.91
C GLY A 222 41.90 -5.17 -10.31
N ILE A 223 42.85 -5.58 -11.17
CA ILE A 223 43.08 -4.96 -12.50
C ILE A 223 41.85 -5.02 -13.43
N GLY A 224 40.96 -6.01 -13.24
CA GLY A 224 39.71 -6.11 -14.02
C GLY A 224 38.59 -5.16 -13.66
N GLN A 225 38.70 -4.43 -12.56
CA GLN A 225 37.64 -3.57 -12.04
C GLN A 225 37.25 -2.45 -13.02
N ASN A 226 38.23 -1.84 -13.71
CA ASN A 226 37.96 -0.77 -14.67
C ASN A 226 37.18 -1.27 -15.90
N MET A 227 37.49 -2.45 -16.43
CA MET A 227 36.75 -3.03 -17.56
C MET A 227 35.30 -3.35 -17.16
N ILE A 228 35.11 -3.89 -15.96
CA ILE A 228 33.76 -4.19 -15.44
C ILE A 228 32.97 -2.89 -15.27
N ARG A 229 33.59 -1.83 -14.74
CA ARG A 229 32.98 -0.49 -14.65
C ARG A 229 32.47 0.00 -16.00
N GLU A 230 33.34 0.00 -17.01
CA GLU A 230 32.98 0.45 -18.35
C GLU A 230 31.83 -0.39 -18.92
N THR A 231 31.84 -1.72 -18.73
CA THR A 231 30.77 -2.61 -19.15
C THR A 231 29.44 -2.26 -18.46
N VAL A 232 29.45 -2.07 -17.14
CA VAL A 232 28.25 -1.70 -16.35
C VAL A 232 27.75 -0.31 -16.72
N ASP A 233 28.66 0.61 -17.09
CA ASP A 233 28.29 1.95 -17.50
C ASP A 233 27.71 2.02 -18.93
N MET A 234 28.12 1.10 -19.80
CA MET A 234 27.57 0.98 -21.15
C MET A 234 26.25 0.22 -21.21
N ASP A 235 25.96 -0.60 -20.20
CA ASP A 235 24.73 -1.39 -20.15
C ASP A 235 23.54 -0.56 -19.66
N ASN A 236 22.69 -0.17 -20.59
CA ASN A 236 21.48 0.60 -20.31
C ASN A 236 20.36 -0.22 -19.62
N SER A 237 20.48 -1.55 -19.58
CA SER A 237 19.54 -2.38 -18.83
C SER A 237 19.75 -2.27 -17.31
N ILE A 238 20.95 -1.89 -16.86
CA ILE A 238 21.29 -1.71 -15.46
C ILE A 238 20.78 -0.32 -15.00
N PRO A 239 19.88 -0.26 -14.03
CA PRO A 239 19.36 1.00 -13.53
C PRO A 239 20.48 1.98 -13.09
N ARG A 240 20.29 3.24 -13.40
CA ARG A 240 21.22 4.33 -12.98
C ARG A 240 20.73 5.09 -11.75
N ARG A 241 19.46 4.96 -11.43
CA ARG A 241 18.81 5.72 -10.35
C ARG A 241 18.00 4.79 -9.43
N ALA A 242 17.84 5.25 -8.21
CA ALA A 242 16.88 4.69 -7.27
C ALA A 242 15.71 5.66 -7.10
N ILE A 243 14.51 5.12 -6.84
CA ILE A 243 13.28 5.88 -6.64
C ILE A 243 12.66 5.53 -5.29
N SER A 244 12.18 6.54 -4.58
CA SER A 244 11.42 6.43 -3.34
C SER A 244 10.04 7.04 -3.52
N LEU A 245 9.04 6.51 -2.81
CA LEU A 245 7.68 7.02 -2.82
C LEU A 245 7.25 7.39 -1.41
N MET A 246 6.67 8.57 -1.24
CA MET A 246 6.07 9.03 0.00
C MET A 246 4.59 9.35 -0.23
N TRP A 247 3.69 8.58 0.41
CA TRP A 247 2.27 8.89 0.37
C TRP A 247 1.83 9.68 1.59
N ASN A 248 0.76 10.45 1.43
CA ASN A 248 0.16 11.27 2.46
C ASN A 248 -1.29 10.83 2.70
N GLN A 249 -1.60 10.44 3.93
CA GLN A 249 -2.89 9.90 4.32
C GLN A 249 -3.46 10.70 5.48
N ARG A 250 -4.63 11.33 5.30
CA ARG A 250 -5.29 12.17 6.30
C ARG A 250 -6.05 11.38 7.35
N SER A 251 -6.57 10.21 6.98
CA SER A 251 -7.42 9.35 7.81
C SER A 251 -6.96 7.90 7.65
N VAL A 252 -6.56 7.28 8.74
CA VAL A 252 -5.83 6.01 8.74
C VAL A 252 -6.54 5.00 9.64
N ASP A 253 -7.44 4.20 9.06
CA ASP A 253 -7.87 2.96 9.72
C ASP A 253 -6.66 2.03 9.83
N THR A 254 -6.09 1.96 11.03
CA THR A 254 -4.80 1.28 11.23
C THR A 254 -4.95 -0.24 11.16
N PHE A 255 -6.11 -0.80 11.50
CA PHE A 255 -6.25 -2.25 11.55
C PHE A 255 -6.59 -2.86 10.18
N LEU A 256 -7.56 -2.33 9.45
CA LEU A 256 -7.96 -2.85 8.14
C LEU A 256 -7.32 -2.08 6.99
N GLY A 257 -7.40 -0.76 6.98
CA GLY A 257 -7.01 0.07 5.84
C GLY A 257 -5.49 0.20 5.66
N LEU A 258 -4.74 0.56 6.71
CA LEU A 258 -3.31 0.84 6.59
C LEU A 258 -2.49 -0.31 6.00
N PRO A 259 -2.70 -1.60 6.37
CA PRO A 259 -1.99 -2.71 5.75
C PRO A 259 -2.19 -2.82 4.25
N PHE A 260 -3.39 -2.54 3.75
CA PHE A 260 -3.69 -2.47 2.32
C PHE A 260 -2.97 -1.29 1.67
N ASN A 261 -3.02 -0.10 2.26
CA ASN A 261 -2.37 1.09 1.72
C ASN A 261 -0.84 0.93 1.65
N ILE A 262 -0.19 0.34 2.66
CA ILE A 262 1.24 0.00 2.63
C ILE A 262 1.57 -0.84 1.40
N ALA A 263 0.86 -1.93 1.20
CA ALA A 263 1.11 -2.86 0.09
C ALA A 263 0.74 -2.24 -1.27
N SER A 264 -0.36 -1.48 -1.35
CA SER A 264 -0.80 -0.79 -2.57
C SER A 264 0.22 0.25 -3.03
N TYR A 265 0.73 1.10 -2.12
CA TYR A 265 1.76 2.08 -2.47
C TYR A 265 3.14 1.46 -2.73
N ALA A 266 3.46 0.32 -2.10
CA ALA A 266 4.65 -0.45 -2.43
C ALA A 266 4.56 -1.02 -3.85
N LEU A 267 3.41 -1.58 -4.22
CA LEU A 267 3.18 -2.09 -5.56
C LEU A 267 3.22 -0.97 -6.61
N LEU A 268 2.64 0.18 -6.31
CA LEU A 268 2.73 1.37 -7.17
C LEU A 268 4.18 1.81 -7.36
N LEU A 269 5.00 1.80 -6.30
CA LEU A 269 6.43 2.11 -6.39
C LEU A 269 7.18 1.12 -7.27
N GLU A 270 6.90 -0.19 -7.15
CA GLU A 270 7.50 -1.24 -8.01
C GLU A 270 7.10 -1.04 -9.47
N ILE A 271 5.82 -0.77 -9.77
CA ILE A 271 5.31 -0.49 -11.12
C ILE A 271 6.02 0.73 -11.72
N ILE A 272 6.04 1.86 -11.00
CA ILE A 272 6.69 3.09 -11.49
C ILE A 272 8.19 2.86 -11.69
N ALA A 273 8.87 2.22 -10.75
CA ALA A 273 10.30 1.94 -10.83
C ALA A 273 10.63 1.12 -12.08
N LYS A 274 9.83 0.08 -12.37
CA LYS A 274 9.97 -0.75 -13.56
C LYS A 274 9.76 0.06 -14.84
N GLU A 275 8.72 0.90 -14.90
CA GLU A 275 8.38 1.73 -16.05
C GLU A 275 9.51 2.67 -16.46
N VAL A 276 10.25 3.21 -15.49
CA VAL A 276 11.32 4.19 -15.74
C VAL A 276 12.73 3.62 -15.56
N ASN A 277 12.88 2.31 -15.49
CA ASN A 277 14.16 1.59 -15.27
C ASN A 277 14.94 2.16 -14.07
N MET A 278 14.28 2.23 -12.90
CA MET A 278 14.88 2.63 -11.63
C MET A 278 14.74 1.54 -10.58
N VAL A 279 15.59 1.58 -9.54
CA VAL A 279 15.50 0.63 -8.42
C VAL A 279 14.53 1.17 -7.37
N PRO A 280 13.48 0.43 -6.97
CA PRO A 280 12.64 0.82 -5.85
C PRO A 280 13.47 0.82 -4.56
N TYR A 281 13.50 1.97 -3.85
CA TYR A 281 14.43 2.15 -2.73
C TYR A 281 13.74 2.27 -1.37
N GLU A 282 12.84 3.22 -1.21
CA GLU A 282 12.18 3.46 0.08
C GLU A 282 10.72 3.84 -0.10
N LEU A 283 9.86 3.22 0.70
CA LEU A 283 8.46 3.57 0.86
C LEU A 283 8.27 4.33 2.18
N ILE A 284 7.54 5.45 2.14
CA ILE A 284 7.32 6.33 3.31
C ILE A 284 5.83 6.65 3.40
N GLY A 285 5.23 6.46 4.59
CA GLY A 285 3.86 6.86 4.87
C GLY A 285 3.79 8.00 5.85
N ASN A 286 3.26 9.16 5.43
CA ASN A 286 2.89 10.26 6.31
C ASN A 286 1.42 10.12 6.71
N LEU A 287 1.19 9.87 7.99
CA LEU A 287 -0.09 9.46 8.53
C LEU A 287 -0.65 10.57 9.44
N GLY A 288 -1.83 11.08 9.12
CA GLY A 288 -2.52 12.16 9.83
C GLY A 288 -3.26 11.66 11.07
N ASP A 289 -4.60 11.52 11.00
CA ASP A 289 -5.42 10.91 12.05
C ASP A 289 -5.29 9.39 11.99
N VAL A 290 -4.45 8.84 12.86
CA VAL A 290 -4.12 7.42 12.92
C VAL A 290 -4.97 6.78 14.00
N HIS A 291 -5.98 6.03 13.59
CA HIS A 291 -7.01 5.54 14.50
C HIS A 291 -7.23 4.05 14.44
N LEU A 292 -7.76 3.53 15.53
CA LEU A 292 -8.26 2.19 15.68
C LEU A 292 -9.73 2.28 16.09
N TYR A 293 -10.63 1.66 15.33
CA TYR A 293 -12.04 1.57 15.71
C TYR A 293 -12.21 0.77 17.01
N LYS A 294 -13.15 1.17 17.87
CA LYS A 294 -13.37 0.50 19.17
C LYS A 294 -13.70 -0.98 19.03
N ASN A 295 -14.39 -1.36 17.96
CA ASN A 295 -14.70 -2.76 17.63
C ASN A 295 -13.53 -3.56 17.02
N HIS A 296 -12.35 -2.94 16.84
CA HIS A 296 -11.12 -3.60 16.38
C HIS A 296 -10.07 -3.76 17.49
N ILE A 297 -10.34 -3.30 18.72
CA ILE A 297 -9.36 -3.29 19.81
C ILE A 297 -8.88 -4.72 20.15
N GLU A 298 -9.78 -5.67 20.25
CA GLU A 298 -9.43 -7.06 20.59
C GLU A 298 -8.65 -7.73 19.46
N GLN A 299 -8.99 -7.45 18.21
CA GLN A 299 -8.25 -7.93 17.05
C GLN A 299 -6.83 -7.34 16.97
N ALA A 300 -6.66 -6.07 17.31
CA ALA A 300 -5.34 -5.44 17.40
C ALA A 300 -4.50 -6.07 18.52
N LYS A 301 -5.09 -6.34 19.69
CA LYS A 301 -4.44 -7.05 20.78
C LYS A 301 -4.05 -8.47 20.37
N GLU A 302 -4.92 -9.18 19.65
CA GLU A 302 -4.64 -10.50 19.10
C GLU A 302 -3.45 -10.44 18.12
N GLN A 303 -3.41 -9.45 17.22
CA GLN A 303 -2.31 -9.31 16.27
C GLN A 303 -0.99 -9.00 16.99
N LEU A 304 -1.02 -8.17 18.01
CA LEU A 304 0.15 -7.92 18.85
C LEU A 304 0.57 -9.17 19.62
N SER A 305 -0.41 -9.95 20.16
CA SER A 305 -0.24 -11.21 20.92
C SER A 305 1.01 -11.23 21.82
N LEU A 306 1.24 -10.13 22.52
CA LEU A 306 2.42 -9.97 23.37
C LEU A 306 2.50 -11.09 24.38
N ILE A 307 3.60 -11.80 24.40
CA ILE A 307 3.87 -12.84 25.39
C ILE A 307 4.14 -12.15 26.72
N PRO A 308 3.37 -12.45 27.79
CA PRO A 308 3.58 -11.83 29.08
C PRO A 308 5.03 -12.01 29.56
N TRP A 309 5.57 -11.00 30.20
CA TRP A 309 6.93 -11.00 30.69
C TRP A 309 7.28 -12.22 31.55
N LYS A 310 6.37 -12.66 32.42
CA LYS A 310 6.56 -13.89 33.23
C LYS A 310 6.79 -15.10 32.34
N GLU A 311 5.95 -15.29 31.34
CA GLU A 311 6.04 -16.42 30.40
C GLU A 311 7.34 -16.34 29.56
N ARG A 312 7.73 -15.15 29.09
CA ARG A 312 9.00 -14.96 28.36
C ARG A 312 10.22 -15.30 29.21
N LYS A 313 10.18 -14.97 30.50
CA LYS A 313 11.25 -15.29 31.46
C LYS A 313 11.37 -16.81 31.67
N GLU A 314 10.25 -17.53 31.69
CA GLU A 314 10.23 -18.99 31.83
C GLU A 314 10.77 -19.71 30.58
N MET A 315 10.76 -19.04 29.42
CA MET A 315 11.39 -19.54 28.19
C MET A 315 12.91 -19.50 28.20
N LEU A 316 13.53 -18.83 29.16
CA LEU A 316 14.97 -18.90 29.43
C LEU A 316 15.29 -20.26 30.05
N THR A 317 15.74 -21.21 29.25
CA THR A 317 15.90 -22.63 29.63
C THR A 317 17.19 -22.93 30.40
N ASP A 318 18.15 -22.01 30.42
CA ASP A 318 19.44 -22.23 31.08
C ASP A 318 19.52 -21.57 32.47
N PRO A 319 19.60 -22.36 33.56
CA PRO A 319 19.75 -21.83 34.90
C PRO A 319 21.03 -20.99 35.11
N SER A 320 22.07 -21.17 34.27
CA SER A 320 23.30 -20.38 34.32
C SER A 320 23.08 -18.94 33.87
N ASP A 321 22.13 -18.73 32.96
CA ASP A 321 21.71 -17.40 32.53
C ASP A 321 21.13 -16.58 33.70
N ILE A 322 20.35 -17.26 34.55
CA ILE A 322 19.72 -16.63 35.73
C ILE A 322 20.76 -16.38 36.84
N ARG A 323 21.78 -17.24 36.97
CA ARG A 323 22.83 -17.14 38.03
C ARG A 323 23.85 -16.06 37.68
N SER A 324 24.17 -15.83 36.44
CA SER A 324 25.08 -14.74 36.03
C SER A 324 24.53 -13.34 36.37
N PHE A 325 23.26 -13.26 36.74
CA PHE A 325 22.55 -12.05 37.14
C PHE A 325 22.59 -11.77 38.66
N GLY A 326 23.11 -12.68 39.45
CA GLY A 326 23.00 -12.65 40.93
C GLY A 326 23.66 -11.48 41.66
N HIS A 327 24.34 -10.57 40.98
CA HIS A 327 25.02 -9.42 41.55
C HIS A 327 24.65 -8.05 40.96
N ILE A 328 23.67 -7.98 40.05
CA ILE A 328 23.24 -6.71 39.48
C ILE A 328 21.79 -6.44 39.91
N SER A 329 21.63 -5.65 40.95
CA SER A 329 20.32 -5.11 41.38
C SER A 329 20.20 -3.66 40.92
N PRO A 330 19.01 -3.23 40.40
CA PRO A 330 17.80 -3.97 40.08
C PRO A 330 17.75 -4.35 38.60
N PHE A 331 17.31 -5.56 38.32
CA PHE A 331 16.95 -5.98 36.96
C PHE A 331 15.90 -5.04 36.39
N THR A 332 16.33 -4.12 35.55
CA THR A 332 15.37 -3.37 34.74
C THR A 332 14.90 -4.26 33.61
N ASP A 333 13.61 -4.18 33.27
CA ASP A 333 12.99 -4.86 32.11
C ASP A 333 13.85 -4.71 30.83
N LYS A 334 14.65 -3.65 30.77
CA LYS A 334 15.58 -3.34 29.69
C LYS A 334 16.70 -4.38 29.51
N VAL A 335 17.30 -4.84 30.62
CA VAL A 335 18.41 -5.81 30.59
C VAL A 335 17.89 -7.19 30.19
N ILE A 336 16.73 -7.55 30.69
CA ILE A 336 16.13 -8.85 30.41
C ILE A 336 15.59 -8.89 28.98
N ASN A 337 14.97 -7.82 28.49
CA ASN A 337 14.58 -7.72 27.10
C ASN A 337 15.79 -7.84 26.16
N TYR A 338 16.92 -7.24 26.50
CA TYR A 338 18.17 -7.39 25.74
C TYR A 338 18.61 -8.86 25.64
N TRP A 339 18.55 -9.62 26.74
CA TRP A 339 18.91 -11.05 26.75
C TRP A 339 17.89 -11.93 26.02
N LEU A 340 16.60 -11.64 26.15
CA LEU A 340 15.56 -12.34 25.41
C LEU A 340 15.72 -12.14 23.90
N ASP A 341 16.11 -10.93 23.49
CA ASP A 341 16.38 -10.61 22.09
C ASP A 341 17.67 -11.27 21.60
N LEU A 342 18.73 -11.26 22.41
CA LEU A 342 20.00 -11.94 22.09
C LEU A 342 19.81 -13.45 21.89
N ARG A 343 18.92 -14.08 22.68
CA ARG A 343 18.57 -15.50 22.59
C ARG A 343 17.45 -15.78 21.58
N LYS A 344 16.99 -14.78 20.83
CA LYS A 344 15.88 -14.88 19.86
C LYS A 344 14.60 -15.44 20.48
N ILE A 345 14.36 -15.19 21.77
CA ILE A 345 13.11 -15.58 22.44
C ILE A 345 11.99 -14.69 21.93
N PRO A 346 10.92 -15.24 21.36
CA PRO A 346 9.85 -14.46 20.74
C PRO A 346 9.16 -13.56 21.78
N TYR A 347 8.90 -12.31 21.38
CA TYR A 347 8.15 -11.34 22.20
C TYR A 347 6.64 -11.38 21.91
N SER A 348 6.26 -12.02 20.82
CA SER A 348 4.88 -12.16 20.36
C SER A 348 4.64 -13.58 19.83
N ARG A 349 3.41 -14.09 19.99
CA ARG A 349 2.98 -15.37 19.38
C ARG A 349 2.81 -15.25 17.86
N ARG A 350 2.66 -14.02 17.35
CA ARG A 350 2.58 -13.69 15.93
C ARG A 350 3.83 -12.95 15.48
N MET A 351 5.00 -13.58 15.62
CA MET A 351 6.26 -13.03 15.11
C MET A 351 6.19 -12.86 13.59
N PRO A 352 6.69 -11.72 13.04
CA PRO A 352 6.77 -11.54 11.61
C PRO A 352 7.58 -12.64 10.92
N PHE A 353 7.08 -13.14 9.79
CA PHE A 353 7.85 -13.94 8.84
C PHE A 353 8.74 -13.04 7.97
N PRO A 354 9.71 -13.61 7.23
CA PRO A 354 10.38 -12.88 6.16
C PRO A 354 9.36 -12.30 5.16
N LEU A 355 9.64 -11.09 4.69
CA LEU A 355 8.75 -10.45 3.71
C LEU A 355 8.85 -11.16 2.35
N PRO A 356 7.74 -11.25 1.62
CA PRO A 356 7.68 -11.86 0.29
C PRO A 356 8.39 -11.01 -0.76
N LYS A 357 8.39 -11.52 -2.00
CA LYS A 357 8.76 -10.78 -3.20
C LYS A 357 7.55 -10.63 -4.10
N VAL A 358 7.54 -9.60 -4.91
CA VAL A 358 6.58 -9.43 -6.00
C VAL A 358 7.32 -9.53 -7.32
N LEU A 359 6.82 -10.37 -8.20
CA LEU A 359 7.24 -10.42 -9.60
C LEU A 359 6.18 -9.74 -10.44
N ILE A 360 6.61 -8.82 -11.29
CA ILE A 360 5.74 -8.15 -12.27
C ILE A 360 6.08 -8.74 -13.62
N ASN A 361 5.19 -9.60 -14.12
CA ASN A 361 5.36 -10.28 -15.41
C ASN A 361 5.04 -9.31 -16.56
N ASN A 362 5.78 -9.43 -17.66
CA ASN A 362 5.63 -8.53 -18.80
C ASN A 362 4.57 -9.00 -19.81
N GLY A 363 3.78 -10.02 -19.46
CA GLY A 363 2.82 -10.59 -20.39
C GLY A 363 3.44 -11.50 -21.45
N GLU A 364 2.73 -11.68 -22.56
CA GLU A 364 3.12 -12.55 -23.66
C GLU A 364 4.41 -12.08 -24.36
N VAL A 365 5.13 -13.03 -24.95
CA VAL A 365 6.23 -12.73 -25.87
C VAL A 365 5.69 -12.60 -27.30
N ASP A 366 6.29 -11.75 -28.10
CA ASP A 366 5.98 -11.65 -29.53
C ASP A 366 6.41 -12.93 -30.29
N ASN A 367 6.11 -13.02 -31.58
CA ASN A 367 6.48 -14.16 -32.44
C ASN A 367 8.00 -14.39 -32.53
N ASN A 368 8.83 -13.46 -32.04
CA ASN A 368 10.29 -13.55 -31.99
C ASN A 368 10.81 -13.86 -30.59
N GLY A 369 9.92 -14.10 -29.61
CA GLY A 369 10.29 -14.37 -28.22
C GLY A 369 10.65 -13.11 -27.41
N VAL A 370 10.34 -11.90 -27.92
CA VAL A 370 10.56 -10.65 -27.21
C VAL A 370 9.35 -10.38 -26.32
N PRO A 371 9.51 -10.18 -25.00
CA PRO A 371 8.40 -9.87 -24.11
C PRO A 371 7.72 -8.56 -24.52
N PHE A 372 6.39 -8.59 -24.64
CA PHE A 372 5.61 -7.34 -24.66
C PHE A 372 5.80 -6.64 -23.31
N THR A 373 6.41 -5.47 -23.31
CA THR A 373 6.49 -4.64 -22.11
C THR A 373 5.13 -3.98 -21.88
N LYS A 374 4.30 -4.58 -21.02
CA LYS A 374 3.13 -3.86 -20.49
C LYS A 374 3.61 -2.64 -19.69
N SER A 375 2.92 -1.54 -19.87
CA SER A 375 3.18 -0.28 -19.17
C SER A 375 2.01 0.05 -18.25
N VAL A 376 2.27 0.92 -17.27
CA VAL A 376 1.20 1.48 -16.43
C VAL A 376 0.17 2.25 -17.25
N LEU A 377 0.56 2.71 -18.43
CA LEU A 377 -0.29 3.48 -19.35
C LEU A 377 -1.15 2.57 -20.24
N ASP A 378 -0.63 1.40 -20.62
CA ASP A 378 -1.32 0.42 -21.48
C ASP A 378 -2.21 -0.53 -20.67
N GLY A 379 -1.99 -0.60 -19.36
CA GLY A 379 -2.74 -1.39 -18.40
C GLY A 379 -2.15 -2.76 -18.12
N TYR A 380 -2.06 -3.06 -16.84
CA TYR A 380 -1.75 -4.38 -16.30
C TYR A 380 -3.04 -5.16 -16.03
N ASP A 381 -2.93 -6.49 -16.04
CA ASP A 381 -3.95 -7.40 -15.52
C ASP A 381 -3.55 -7.91 -14.14
N ILE A 382 -4.52 -8.41 -13.37
CA ILE A 382 -4.28 -8.94 -12.02
C ILE A 382 -3.26 -10.08 -12.04
N THR A 383 -3.26 -10.89 -13.11
CA THR A 383 -2.37 -12.04 -13.32
C THR A 383 -0.93 -11.65 -13.63
N ASP A 384 -0.65 -10.37 -13.92
CA ASP A 384 0.71 -9.90 -14.14
C ASP A 384 1.52 -9.78 -12.84
N PHE A 385 0.88 -9.94 -11.68
CA PHE A 385 1.50 -9.74 -10.37
C PHE A 385 1.52 -11.05 -9.58
N GLU A 386 2.70 -11.65 -9.46
CA GLU A 386 2.92 -12.87 -8.69
C GLU A 386 3.55 -12.53 -7.33
N LEU A 387 2.96 -13.09 -6.27
CA LEU A 387 3.49 -12.99 -4.91
C LEU A 387 4.27 -14.27 -4.58
N VAL A 388 5.58 -14.13 -4.37
CA VAL A 388 6.50 -15.25 -4.14
C VAL A 388 6.95 -15.29 -2.68
N ASP A 389 7.04 -16.49 -2.12
CA ASP A 389 7.50 -16.76 -0.75
C ASP A 389 6.64 -16.10 0.37
N TYR A 390 5.36 -15.86 0.11
CA TYR A 390 4.48 -15.29 1.14
C TYR A 390 4.07 -16.32 2.18
N GLN A 391 4.53 -16.11 3.40
CA GLN A 391 4.10 -16.84 4.60
C GLN A 391 3.44 -15.85 5.56
N SER A 392 2.37 -16.28 6.23
CA SER A 392 1.68 -15.43 7.18
C SER A 392 1.00 -16.24 8.27
N HIS A 393 0.73 -15.59 9.40
CA HIS A 393 -0.22 -16.09 10.38
C HIS A 393 -1.65 -16.12 9.82
N THR A 394 -2.53 -16.82 10.50
CA THR A 394 -3.96 -16.90 10.16
C THR A 394 -4.59 -15.50 10.06
N PRO A 395 -5.62 -15.33 9.21
CA PRO A 395 -6.34 -14.05 9.12
C PRO A 395 -7.00 -13.70 10.44
N ILE A 396 -7.06 -12.42 10.76
CA ILE A 396 -7.85 -11.88 11.87
C ILE A 396 -9.00 -11.09 11.23
N LYS A 397 -10.22 -11.57 11.41
CA LYS A 397 -11.41 -10.92 10.87
C LYS A 397 -11.84 -9.76 11.75
N ALA A 398 -12.22 -8.65 11.14
CA ALA A 398 -12.82 -7.50 11.81
C ALA A 398 -13.96 -6.93 10.94
N PRO A 399 -14.99 -6.32 11.55
CA PRO A 399 -16.06 -5.70 10.78
C PRO A 399 -15.57 -4.47 10.03
N LEU A 400 -16.07 -4.23 8.81
CA LEU A 400 -15.90 -2.95 8.12
C LEU A 400 -16.80 -1.89 8.79
N ASN A 401 -16.29 -0.68 8.92
CA ASN A 401 -17.00 0.46 9.49
C ASN A 401 -17.28 1.47 8.36
N ASN A 402 -18.51 1.43 7.83
CA ASN A 402 -18.97 2.24 6.68
C ASN A 402 -19.92 3.37 7.09
#